data_828f67d7a16e0afe7023191cc2b0f24f
#
_entry.id   828f67d7a16e0afe7023191cc2b0f24f
#
_cell.length_a   1.000
_cell.length_b   1.000
_cell.length_c   1.000
_cell.angle_alpha   90.00
_cell.angle_beta   90.00
_cell.angle_gamma   90.00
#
_symmetry.space_group_name_H-M   'P 1'
#
loop_
_entity.id
_entity.type
_entity.pdbx_description
1 polymer ?
#
loop_
_entity_poly.entity_id
_entity_poly.type
_entity_poly.pdbx_seq_one_letter_code
_entity_poly.pdbx_strand_id
1 'polypeptide(L)'
;MQTAAQLEALGHRVTEIGNPVPERFRDDFVLYWAFLAFAMVRGGKHAFGPSFDRTKLDNLTLGLERLAARNLYRVPAAIARLSASRRIPARLARDYDVLLTPTLTEVTPPIGHLDPMADYDQIMSRLIDWVGFTPLQNASGAPAVSLPLAQSAAGLPVGMMFGAAAGQEATLLALAYELERAVGWATLAGR
;
A
#
# COMPACT_ATOMS: atom_id res chain seq x y z
N MET A 1 10.38 7.23 14.16
CA MET A 1 11.50 7.91 14.82
C MET A 1 12.82 7.15 14.73
N GLN A 2 12.90 5.84 15.05
CA GLN A 2 14.17 5.08 14.99
C GLN A 2 14.84 5.11 13.60
N THR A 3 14.12 4.79 12.53
CA THR A 3 14.66 4.78 11.15
C THR A 3 15.11 6.18 10.69
N ALA A 4 14.41 7.24 11.09
CA ALA A 4 14.82 8.61 10.80
C ALA A 4 16.18 8.93 11.44
N ALA A 5 16.37 8.58 12.71
CA ALA A 5 17.63 8.76 13.41
C ALA A 5 18.78 7.93 12.79
N GLN A 6 18.49 6.72 12.29
CA GLN A 6 19.48 5.90 11.56
C GLN A 6 19.95 6.59 10.26
N LEU A 7 18.99 7.16 9.51
CA LEU A 7 19.30 7.92 8.29
C LEU A 7 20.15 9.16 8.59
N GLU A 8 19.80 9.93 9.62
CA GLU A 8 20.55 11.11 10.05
C GLU A 8 21.98 10.75 10.47
N ALA A 9 22.16 9.62 11.17
CA ALA A 9 23.49 9.12 11.55
C ALA A 9 24.34 8.72 10.33
N LEU A 10 23.73 8.38 9.19
CA LEU A 10 24.40 8.10 7.93
C LEU A 10 24.65 9.37 7.08
N GLY A 11 24.24 10.54 7.59
CA GLY A 11 24.44 11.82 6.91
C GLY A 11 23.28 12.30 6.05
N HIS A 12 22.18 11.58 6.02
CA HIS A 12 20.96 12.03 5.32
C HIS A 12 20.26 13.16 6.10
N ARG A 13 19.64 14.06 5.38
CA ARG A 13 18.78 15.10 5.96
C ARG A 13 17.34 14.63 5.99
N VAL A 14 16.78 14.42 7.17
CA VAL A 14 15.39 14.01 7.36
C VAL A 14 14.53 15.21 7.74
N THR A 15 13.39 15.37 7.08
CA THR A 15 12.41 16.43 7.38
C THR A 15 11.04 15.80 7.50
N GLU A 16 10.37 16.05 8.62
CA GLU A 16 8.98 15.64 8.79
C GLU A 16 8.06 16.56 7.98
N ILE A 17 7.17 15.93 7.21
CA ILE A 17 6.18 16.64 6.40
C ILE A 17 4.76 16.20 6.78
N GLY A 18 3.78 17.06 6.54
CA GLY A 18 2.37 16.70 6.64
C GLY A 18 1.98 15.64 5.60
N ASN A 19 0.81 15.01 5.80
CA ASN A 19 0.29 14.03 4.87
C ASN A 19 0.09 14.65 3.47
N PRO A 20 0.81 14.21 2.43
CA PRO A 20 0.69 14.77 1.09
C PRO A 20 -0.54 14.29 0.33
N VAL A 21 -1.27 13.31 0.88
CA VAL A 21 -2.39 12.63 0.22
C VAL A 21 -3.70 13.34 0.55
N PRO A 22 -4.54 13.69 -0.45
CA PRO A 22 -5.83 14.32 -0.21
C PRO A 22 -6.77 13.42 0.61
N GLU A 23 -7.62 14.00 1.46
CA GLU A 23 -8.59 13.26 2.31
C GLU A 23 -9.46 12.27 1.52
N ARG A 24 -9.90 12.67 0.32
CA ARG A 24 -10.74 11.85 -0.55
C ARG A 24 -10.01 10.66 -1.19
N PHE A 25 -8.69 10.62 -1.13
CA PHE A 25 -7.90 9.60 -1.81
C PHE A 25 -8.28 8.18 -1.38
N ARG A 26 -8.48 7.97 -0.08
CA ARG A 26 -8.89 6.68 0.48
C ARG A 26 -10.20 6.19 -0.14
N ASP A 27 -11.22 7.04 -0.17
CA ASP A 27 -12.54 6.67 -0.69
C ASP A 27 -12.50 6.39 -2.19
N ASP A 28 -11.73 7.18 -2.95
CA ASP A 28 -11.52 6.96 -4.37
C ASP A 28 -10.76 5.65 -4.62
N PHE A 29 -9.75 5.35 -3.80
CA PHE A 29 -8.98 4.11 -3.92
C PHE A 29 -9.85 2.88 -3.61
N VAL A 30 -10.64 2.91 -2.54
CA VAL A 30 -11.57 1.83 -2.20
C VAL A 30 -12.60 1.65 -3.31
N LEU A 31 -13.15 2.72 -3.87
CA LEU A 31 -14.11 2.64 -4.98
C LEU A 31 -13.47 2.06 -6.25
N TYR A 32 -12.23 2.43 -6.56
CA TYR A 32 -11.50 1.86 -7.68
C TYR A 32 -11.20 0.37 -7.46
N TRP A 33 -10.77 -0.03 -6.28
CA TRP A 33 -10.58 -1.43 -5.93
C TRP A 33 -11.88 -2.23 -6.03
N ALA A 34 -12.98 -1.66 -5.54
CA ALA A 34 -14.31 -2.22 -5.69
C ALA A 34 -14.72 -2.38 -7.17
N PHE A 35 -14.37 -1.41 -8.02
CA PHE A 35 -14.62 -1.50 -9.46
C PHE A 35 -13.81 -2.61 -10.13
N LEU A 36 -12.56 -2.85 -9.73
CA LEU A 36 -11.77 -4.00 -10.22
C LEU A 36 -12.44 -5.33 -9.83
N ALA A 37 -12.89 -5.46 -8.58
CA ALA A 37 -13.65 -6.64 -8.15
C ALA A 37 -14.95 -6.81 -8.96
N PHE A 38 -15.69 -5.72 -9.18
CA PHE A 38 -16.89 -5.73 -10.02
C PHE A 38 -16.60 -6.22 -11.45
N ALA A 39 -15.56 -5.69 -12.09
CA ALA A 39 -15.18 -6.10 -13.44
C ALA A 39 -14.78 -7.58 -13.47
N MET A 40 -14.02 -8.05 -12.48
CA MET A 40 -13.59 -9.44 -12.37
C MET A 40 -14.79 -10.37 -12.14
N VAL A 41 -15.70 -10.04 -11.24
CA VAL A 41 -16.88 -10.89 -10.94
C VAL A 41 -17.84 -10.95 -12.14
N ARG A 42 -18.08 -9.83 -12.82
CA ARG A 42 -18.97 -9.77 -13.99
C ARG A 42 -18.36 -10.36 -15.25
N GLY A 43 -17.07 -10.15 -15.45
CA GLY A 43 -16.32 -10.69 -16.59
C GLY A 43 -15.72 -12.08 -16.35
N GLY A 44 -15.93 -12.70 -15.19
CA GLY A 44 -15.18 -13.86 -14.73
C GLY A 44 -15.25 -15.07 -15.67
N LYS A 45 -16.42 -15.38 -16.23
CA LYS A 45 -16.54 -16.48 -17.23
C LYS A 45 -15.75 -16.21 -18.50
N HIS A 46 -15.67 -14.95 -18.92
CA HIS A 46 -14.88 -14.57 -20.11
C HIS A 46 -13.37 -14.59 -19.80
N ALA A 47 -12.96 -14.11 -18.64
CA ALA A 47 -11.56 -14.00 -18.25
C ALA A 47 -10.95 -15.33 -17.78
N PHE A 48 -11.72 -16.17 -17.05
CA PHE A 48 -11.24 -17.39 -16.39
C PHE A 48 -11.85 -18.68 -16.95
N GLY A 49 -12.75 -18.56 -17.93
CA GLY A 49 -13.38 -19.70 -18.59
C GLY A 49 -14.72 -20.14 -17.99
N PRO A 50 -15.38 -21.15 -18.63
CA PRO A 50 -16.74 -21.58 -18.26
C PRO A 50 -16.89 -22.14 -16.84
N SER A 51 -15.79 -22.62 -16.25
CA SER A 51 -15.74 -23.17 -14.88
C SER A 51 -15.79 -22.10 -13.80
N PHE A 52 -15.69 -20.80 -14.14
CA PHE A 52 -15.81 -19.73 -13.19
C PHE A 52 -17.17 -19.74 -12.50
N ASP A 53 -17.15 -19.87 -11.18
CA ASP A 53 -18.33 -19.95 -10.33
C ASP A 53 -18.33 -18.84 -9.30
N ARG A 54 -19.19 -17.83 -9.48
CA ARG A 54 -19.35 -16.69 -8.60
C ARG A 54 -19.71 -17.10 -7.16
N THR A 55 -20.40 -18.22 -6.97
CA THR A 55 -20.84 -18.67 -5.63
C THR A 55 -19.70 -19.16 -4.76
N LYS A 56 -18.52 -19.39 -5.36
CA LYS A 56 -17.30 -19.81 -4.67
C LYS A 56 -16.37 -18.65 -4.30
N LEU A 57 -16.77 -17.41 -4.59
CA LEU A 57 -16.01 -16.24 -4.21
C LEU A 57 -16.24 -15.88 -2.73
N ASP A 58 -15.23 -15.26 -2.14
CA ASP A 58 -15.24 -14.79 -0.77
C ASP A 58 -16.16 -13.58 -0.56
N ASN A 59 -16.51 -13.32 0.71
CA ASN A 59 -17.41 -12.24 1.10
C ASN A 59 -16.82 -10.86 0.81
N LEU A 60 -15.50 -10.68 0.94
CA LEU A 60 -14.83 -9.42 0.62
C LEU A 60 -15.00 -9.07 -0.86
N THR A 61 -14.68 -10.02 -1.75
CA THR A 61 -14.82 -9.82 -3.21
C THR A 61 -16.24 -9.53 -3.62
N LEU A 62 -17.23 -10.27 -3.07
CA LEU A 62 -18.64 -10.04 -3.34
C LEU A 62 -19.16 -8.72 -2.73
N GLY A 63 -18.62 -8.31 -1.59
CA GLY A 63 -18.93 -7.03 -0.97
C GLY A 63 -18.42 -5.83 -1.78
N LEU A 64 -17.17 -5.91 -2.24
CA LEU A 64 -16.59 -4.92 -3.14
C LEU A 64 -17.38 -4.83 -4.46
N GLU A 65 -17.78 -5.96 -5.05
CA GLU A 65 -18.63 -5.97 -6.25
C GLU A 65 -19.96 -5.20 -6.00
N ARG A 66 -20.62 -5.45 -4.87
CA ARG A 66 -21.84 -4.73 -4.50
C ARG A 66 -21.62 -3.24 -4.28
N LEU A 67 -20.51 -2.86 -3.63
CA LEU A 67 -20.13 -1.45 -3.43
C LEU A 67 -19.98 -0.72 -4.77
N ALA A 68 -19.23 -1.31 -5.71
CA ALA A 68 -19.06 -0.72 -7.04
C ALA A 68 -20.36 -0.64 -7.82
N ALA A 69 -21.17 -1.71 -7.82
CA ALA A 69 -22.46 -1.74 -8.52
C ALA A 69 -23.40 -0.59 -8.13
N ARG A 70 -23.39 -0.21 -6.84
CA ARG A 70 -24.18 0.92 -6.31
C ARG A 70 -23.59 2.29 -6.63
N ASN A 71 -22.32 2.36 -7.01
CA ASN A 71 -21.54 3.61 -7.16
C ASN A 71 -20.88 3.76 -8.54
N LEU A 72 -21.30 3.02 -9.57
CA LEU A 72 -20.68 3.04 -10.88
C LEU A 72 -20.57 4.45 -11.48
N TYR A 73 -21.56 5.32 -11.22
CA TYR A 73 -21.57 6.71 -11.68
C TYR A 73 -20.42 7.56 -11.11
N ARG A 74 -19.84 7.16 -9.97
CA ARG A 74 -18.71 7.86 -9.31
C ARG A 74 -17.35 7.38 -9.82
N VAL A 75 -17.27 6.19 -10.40
CA VAL A 75 -16.03 5.52 -10.80
C VAL A 75 -15.18 6.39 -11.77
N PRO A 76 -15.72 7.00 -12.83
CA PRO A 76 -14.90 7.82 -13.73
C PRO A 76 -14.19 8.97 -13.02
N ALA A 77 -14.88 9.65 -12.11
CA ALA A 77 -14.32 10.76 -11.35
C ALA A 77 -13.26 10.26 -10.33
N ALA A 78 -13.47 9.11 -9.69
CA ALA A 78 -12.49 8.49 -8.81
C ALA A 78 -11.21 8.13 -9.57
N ILE A 79 -11.32 7.49 -10.74
CA ILE A 79 -10.19 7.15 -11.60
C ILE A 79 -9.41 8.41 -12.03
N ALA A 80 -10.10 9.47 -12.42
CA ALA A 80 -9.46 10.73 -12.80
C ALA A 80 -8.64 11.34 -11.66
N ARG A 81 -9.19 11.35 -10.41
CA ARG A 81 -8.48 11.85 -9.23
C ARG A 81 -7.31 10.95 -8.83
N LEU A 82 -7.48 9.62 -8.86
CA LEU A 82 -6.39 8.68 -8.62
C LEU A 82 -5.28 8.81 -9.66
N SER A 83 -5.62 8.96 -10.94
CA SER A 83 -4.63 9.22 -11.99
C SER A 83 -3.85 10.53 -11.77
N ALA A 84 -4.49 11.52 -11.15
CA ALA A 84 -3.83 12.76 -10.79
C ALA A 84 -2.87 12.61 -9.60
N SER A 85 -3.00 11.54 -8.78
CA SER A 85 -2.13 11.28 -7.62
C SER A 85 -0.67 11.05 -8.02
N ARG A 86 -0.37 10.64 -9.27
CA ARG A 86 1.00 10.56 -9.82
C ARG A 86 1.78 11.88 -9.72
N ARG A 87 1.08 13.00 -9.56
CA ARG A 87 1.70 14.32 -9.36
C ARG A 87 2.25 14.49 -7.95
N ILE A 88 1.83 13.68 -6.97
CA ILE A 88 2.27 13.78 -5.57
C ILE A 88 3.74 13.42 -5.45
N PRO A 89 4.22 12.21 -5.85
CA PRO A 89 5.64 11.89 -5.82
C PRO A 89 6.48 12.86 -6.66
N ALA A 90 5.98 13.28 -7.83
CA ALA A 90 6.68 14.25 -8.70
C ALA A 90 6.83 15.64 -8.08
N ARG A 91 5.90 16.06 -7.21
CA ARG A 91 6.03 17.32 -6.45
C ARG A 91 7.03 17.17 -5.31
N LEU A 92 6.93 16.08 -4.54
CA LEU A 92 7.83 15.81 -3.42
C LEU A 92 9.29 15.71 -3.90
N ALA A 93 9.52 15.14 -5.08
CA ALA A 93 10.85 15.01 -5.66
C ALA A 93 11.54 16.34 -6.06
N ARG A 94 10.86 17.49 -5.90
CA ARG A 94 11.50 18.80 -6.05
C ARG A 94 12.35 19.18 -4.85
N ASP A 95 11.97 18.67 -3.68
CA ASP A 95 12.57 19.04 -2.39
C ASP A 95 13.18 17.84 -1.65
N TYR A 96 12.76 16.62 -2.00
CA TYR A 96 13.14 15.37 -1.33
C TYR A 96 13.45 14.26 -2.33
N ASP A 97 14.51 13.50 -2.10
CA ASP A 97 14.87 12.36 -2.95
C ASP A 97 13.94 11.16 -2.72
N VAL A 98 13.54 10.93 -1.46
CA VAL A 98 12.66 9.81 -1.05
C VAL A 98 11.66 10.24 0.02
N LEU A 99 10.51 9.57 0.02
CA LEU A 99 9.50 9.66 1.06
C LEU A 99 9.59 8.42 1.95
N LEU A 100 9.82 8.62 3.25
CA LEU A 100 9.83 7.54 4.25
C LEU A 100 8.49 7.44 4.96
N THR A 101 7.93 6.24 5.02
CA THR A 101 6.74 5.90 5.81
C THR A 101 6.88 4.50 6.41
N PRO A 102 6.11 4.10 7.42
CA PRO A 102 5.89 2.68 7.65
C PRO A 102 5.29 2.03 6.38
N THR A 103 5.52 0.73 6.18
CA THR A 103 4.87 0.00 5.08
C THR A 103 3.40 -0.24 5.40
N LEU A 104 3.12 -0.61 6.64
CA LEU A 104 1.79 -0.90 7.18
C LEU A 104 1.61 -0.11 8.49
N THR A 105 0.38 0.07 8.93
CA THR A 105 0.07 0.82 10.16
C THR A 105 0.32 0.02 11.43
N GLU A 106 0.25 -1.31 11.33
CA GLU A 106 0.39 -2.24 12.45
C GLU A 106 1.33 -3.38 12.10
N VAL A 107 1.74 -4.14 13.11
CA VAL A 107 2.49 -5.40 12.94
C VAL A 107 1.62 -6.45 12.26
N THR A 108 2.25 -7.54 11.79
CA THR A 108 1.54 -8.67 11.18
C THR A 108 0.43 -9.19 12.12
N PRO A 109 -0.84 -9.19 11.68
CA PRO A 109 -1.95 -9.64 12.50
C PRO A 109 -1.95 -11.17 12.65
N PRO A 110 -2.64 -11.70 13.66
CA PRO A 110 -2.84 -13.15 13.80
C PRO A 110 -3.56 -13.74 12.58
N ILE A 111 -3.26 -15.03 12.29
CA ILE A 111 -3.97 -15.77 11.23
C ILE A 111 -5.49 -15.74 11.50
N GLY A 112 -6.27 -15.48 10.46
CA GLY A 112 -7.73 -15.35 10.54
C GLY A 112 -8.22 -13.92 10.83
N HIS A 113 -7.37 -12.98 11.28
CA HIS A 113 -7.80 -11.61 11.52
C HIS A 113 -8.29 -10.91 10.23
N LEU A 114 -7.62 -11.18 9.10
CA LEU A 114 -7.96 -10.67 7.78
C LEU A 114 -8.62 -11.75 6.90
N ASP A 115 -9.48 -12.60 7.49
CA ASP A 115 -10.20 -13.64 6.75
C ASP A 115 -11.19 -13.00 5.76
N PRO A 116 -11.02 -13.21 4.44
CA PRO A 116 -11.91 -12.65 3.42
C PRO A 116 -13.33 -13.25 3.45
N MET A 117 -13.54 -14.37 4.17
CA MET A 117 -14.86 -14.97 4.40
C MET A 117 -15.62 -14.32 5.56
N ALA A 118 -14.99 -13.46 6.35
CA ALA A 118 -15.65 -12.69 7.40
C ALA A 118 -16.73 -11.74 6.83
N ASP A 119 -17.52 -11.14 7.72
CA ASP A 119 -18.45 -10.09 7.33
C ASP A 119 -17.73 -8.96 6.58
N TYR A 120 -18.39 -8.44 5.51
CA TYR A 120 -17.77 -7.47 4.62
C TYR A 120 -17.36 -6.18 5.33
N ASP A 121 -18.23 -5.62 6.18
CA ASP A 121 -17.94 -4.35 6.84
C ASP A 121 -16.82 -4.54 7.87
N GLN A 122 -16.78 -5.69 8.55
CA GLN A 122 -15.74 -6.03 9.50
C GLN A 122 -14.37 -6.17 8.82
N ILE A 123 -14.28 -6.95 7.73
CA ILE A 123 -13.00 -7.15 7.02
C ILE A 123 -12.52 -5.86 6.35
N MET A 124 -13.43 -5.04 5.79
CA MET A 124 -13.06 -3.77 5.18
C MET A 124 -12.51 -2.79 6.21
N SER A 125 -13.11 -2.67 7.40
CA SER A 125 -12.56 -1.84 8.47
C SER A 125 -11.14 -2.26 8.83
N ARG A 126 -10.93 -3.56 9.10
CA ARG A 126 -9.60 -4.10 9.45
C ARG A 126 -8.56 -3.87 8.36
N LEU A 127 -8.93 -4.04 7.08
CA LEU A 127 -8.02 -3.82 5.96
C LEU A 127 -7.65 -2.35 5.78
N ILE A 128 -8.61 -1.44 5.91
CA ILE A 128 -8.38 0.01 5.81
C ILE A 128 -7.44 0.46 6.93
N ASP A 129 -7.67 0.00 8.14
CA ASP A 129 -6.84 0.34 9.30
C ASP A 129 -5.41 -0.21 9.14
N TRP A 130 -5.24 -1.41 8.58
CA TRP A 130 -3.95 -2.07 8.45
C TRP A 130 -3.10 -1.59 7.27
N VAL A 131 -3.71 -1.32 6.09
CA VAL A 131 -2.95 -1.04 4.85
C VAL A 131 -2.29 0.35 4.84
N GLY A 132 -2.96 1.37 5.31
CA GLY A 132 -2.54 2.78 5.52
C GLY A 132 -1.73 3.47 4.42
N PHE A 133 -0.50 3.04 4.14
CA PHE A 133 0.49 3.84 3.38
C PHE A 133 0.69 3.41 1.93
N THR A 134 0.61 2.13 1.61
CA THR A 134 0.92 1.57 0.29
C THR A 134 -0.01 2.00 -0.86
N PRO A 135 -1.27 2.44 -0.64
CA PRO A 135 -2.16 2.83 -1.73
C PRO A 135 -1.66 3.98 -2.60
N LEU A 136 -0.83 4.88 -2.06
CA LEU A 136 -0.28 5.99 -2.85
C LEU A 136 0.62 5.47 -3.98
N GLN A 137 1.52 4.54 -3.70
CA GLN A 137 2.42 3.96 -4.70
C GLN A 137 1.62 3.17 -5.75
N ASN A 138 0.63 2.37 -5.31
CA ASN A 138 -0.25 1.62 -6.22
C ASN A 138 -1.04 2.53 -7.18
N ALA A 139 -1.55 3.66 -6.69
CA ALA A 139 -2.34 4.58 -7.51
C ALA A 139 -1.49 5.49 -8.39
N SER A 140 -0.32 5.90 -7.91
CA SER A 140 0.56 6.82 -8.62
C SER A 140 1.49 6.13 -9.63
N GLY A 141 1.76 4.82 -9.46
CA GLY A 141 2.76 4.07 -10.20
C GLY A 141 4.20 4.46 -9.83
N ALA A 142 4.39 5.14 -8.71
CA ALA A 142 5.71 5.51 -8.22
C ALA A 142 6.42 4.29 -7.59
N PRO A 143 7.73 4.14 -7.79
CA PRO A 143 8.49 3.05 -7.20
C PRO A 143 8.58 3.17 -5.68
N ALA A 144 8.61 2.03 -5.00
CA ALA A 144 8.88 1.96 -3.58
C ALA A 144 9.62 0.66 -3.22
N VAL A 145 10.37 0.71 -2.13
CA VAL A 145 11.02 -0.45 -1.50
C VAL A 145 10.65 -0.49 -0.03
N SER A 146 10.36 -1.68 0.50
CA SER A 146 10.13 -1.90 1.92
C SER A 146 11.31 -2.67 2.52
N LEU A 147 11.89 -2.14 3.60
CA LEU A 147 13.05 -2.70 4.29
C LEU A 147 12.69 -3.00 5.75
N PRO A 148 13.17 -4.10 6.36
CA PRO A 148 12.84 -4.49 7.72
C PRO A 148 13.74 -3.76 8.75
N LEU A 149 13.61 -2.43 8.84
CA LEU A 149 14.49 -1.56 9.62
C LEU A 149 14.06 -1.36 11.08
N ALA A 150 12.94 -1.92 11.47
CA ALA A 150 12.45 -1.82 12.85
C ALA A 150 11.87 -3.14 13.33
N GLN A 151 11.73 -3.26 14.65
CA GLN A 151 11.06 -4.38 15.31
C GLN A 151 10.06 -3.87 16.33
N SER A 152 8.96 -4.59 16.47
CA SER A 152 8.00 -4.38 17.55
C SER A 152 8.58 -4.83 18.90
N ALA A 153 7.93 -4.46 20.01
CA ALA A 153 8.30 -4.95 21.34
C ALA A 153 8.24 -6.48 21.47
N ALA A 154 7.42 -7.15 20.63
CA ALA A 154 7.33 -8.61 20.56
C ALA A 154 8.38 -9.24 19.61
N GLY A 155 9.31 -8.47 19.05
CA GLY A 155 10.35 -8.96 18.14
C GLY A 155 9.86 -9.20 16.70
N LEU A 156 8.63 -8.80 16.36
CA LEU A 156 8.13 -8.92 14.98
C LEU A 156 8.77 -7.83 14.09
N PRO A 157 9.14 -8.17 12.85
CA PRO A 157 9.70 -7.19 11.94
C PRO A 157 8.67 -6.12 11.57
N VAL A 158 9.11 -4.87 11.50
CA VAL A 158 8.34 -3.73 11.02
C VAL A 158 8.99 -3.20 9.75
N GLY A 159 8.24 -3.25 8.65
CA GLY A 159 8.68 -2.73 7.35
C GLY A 159 8.63 -1.19 7.33
N MET A 160 9.72 -0.61 6.87
CA MET A 160 9.81 0.83 6.55
C MET A 160 9.87 0.99 5.04
N MET A 161 8.96 1.77 4.48
CA MET A 161 8.82 1.96 3.05
C MET A 161 9.47 3.27 2.61
N PHE A 162 10.29 3.18 1.58
CA PHE A 162 10.88 4.32 0.89
C PHE A 162 10.26 4.42 -0.49
N GLY A 163 9.56 5.53 -0.76
CA GLY A 163 8.99 5.82 -2.06
C GLY A 163 9.76 6.94 -2.77
N ALA A 164 9.86 6.88 -4.09
CA ALA A 164 10.53 7.91 -4.90
C ALA A 164 9.66 8.30 -6.11
N ALA A 165 10.07 9.31 -6.87
CA ALA A 165 9.42 9.63 -8.12
C ALA A 165 9.60 8.52 -9.17
N ALA A 166 8.72 8.48 -10.16
CA ALA A 166 8.83 7.54 -11.27
C ALA A 166 10.20 7.62 -11.96
N GLY A 167 10.83 6.46 -12.22
CA GLY A 167 12.17 6.35 -12.80
C GLY A 167 13.33 6.48 -11.80
N GLN A 168 13.05 6.59 -10.50
CA GLN A 168 14.06 6.70 -9.44
C GLN A 168 14.32 5.38 -8.70
N GLU A 169 14.13 4.25 -9.36
CA GLU A 169 14.38 2.92 -8.80
C GLU A 169 15.85 2.77 -8.38
N ALA A 170 16.79 3.35 -9.14
CA ALA A 170 18.22 3.31 -8.82
C ALA A 170 18.53 4.01 -7.50
N THR A 171 17.89 5.14 -7.20
CA THR A 171 18.01 5.86 -5.92
C THR A 171 17.54 4.99 -4.77
N LEU A 172 16.38 4.32 -4.92
CA LEU A 172 15.85 3.42 -3.90
C LEU A 172 16.75 2.21 -3.65
N LEU A 173 17.30 1.61 -4.70
CA LEU A 173 18.22 0.49 -4.57
C LEU A 173 19.56 0.91 -3.93
N ALA A 174 20.10 2.07 -4.30
CA ALA A 174 21.33 2.60 -3.69
C ALA A 174 21.14 2.81 -2.18
N LEU A 175 20.04 3.45 -1.77
CA LEU A 175 19.67 3.64 -0.38
C LEU A 175 19.46 2.29 0.35
N ALA A 176 18.79 1.32 -0.29
CA ALA A 176 18.59 -0.01 0.29
C ALA A 176 19.92 -0.73 0.57
N TYR A 177 20.87 -0.70 -0.36
CA TYR A 177 22.20 -1.28 -0.16
C TYR A 177 23.04 -0.53 0.88
N GLU A 178 22.89 0.78 0.98
CA GLU A 178 23.53 1.58 2.02
C GLU A 178 23.03 1.17 3.40
N LEU A 179 21.71 1.11 3.58
CA LEU A 179 21.08 0.71 4.84
C LEU A 179 21.38 -0.75 5.21
N GLU A 180 21.40 -1.66 4.23
CA GLU A 180 21.79 -3.06 4.46
C GLU A 180 23.21 -3.18 5.02
N ARG A 181 24.17 -2.42 4.49
CA ARG A 181 25.55 -2.42 4.96
C ARG A 181 25.74 -1.75 6.32
N ALA A 182 24.98 -0.68 6.58
CA ALA A 182 25.18 0.14 7.78
C ALA A 182 24.43 -0.40 9.00
N VAL A 183 23.19 -0.84 8.81
CA VAL A 183 22.30 -1.27 9.89
C VAL A 183 22.23 -2.80 9.95
N GLY A 184 22.15 -3.43 8.78
CA GLY A 184 21.83 -4.84 8.63
C GLY A 184 20.42 -5.18 9.12
N TRP A 185 19.94 -6.36 8.83
CA TRP A 185 18.74 -6.93 9.40
C TRP A 185 18.86 -8.43 9.57
N ALA A 186 18.21 -8.95 10.60
CA ALA A 186 18.17 -10.38 10.85
C ALA A 186 17.36 -11.08 9.74
N THR A 187 17.93 -12.12 9.16
CA THR A 187 17.20 -13.03 8.27
C THR A 187 16.56 -14.15 9.07
N LEU A 188 15.40 -14.64 8.66
CA LEU A 188 14.73 -15.76 9.31
C LEU A 188 15.53 -17.08 9.19
N ALA A 189 16.46 -17.17 8.25
CA ALA A 189 17.29 -18.35 7.99
C ALA A 189 18.43 -18.57 9.00
N GLY A 190 18.59 -17.72 10.00
CA GLY A 190 19.67 -17.77 11.00
C GLY A 190 19.20 -17.98 12.44
N ARG A 191 17.97 -18.44 12.66
CA ARG A 191 17.47 -18.77 14.01
C ARG A 191 17.30 -20.27 14.18
#